data_5cd9e8f5a6a173537278ad293b99911e
#
_entry.id   5cd9e8f5a6a173537278ad293b99911e
#
_cell.length_a   1.000
_cell.length_b   1.000
_cell.length_c   1.000
_cell.angle_alpha   90.00
_cell.angle_beta   90.00
_cell.angle_gamma   90.00
#
_symmetry.space_group_name_H-M   'P 1'
#
loop_
_entity.id
_entity.type
_entity.pdbx_description
1 polymer ?
#
loop_
_entity_poly.entity_id
_entity_poly.type
_entity_poly.pdbx_seq_one_letter_code
_entity_poly.pdbx_strand_id
1 'polypeptide(L)'
;MQNSSYFDVVQYVHTQDAMTSAIDGGTAKVAIHIPPDFGTAILRGEQGQAQLVVDGSDPNNASTASFAAGMVAQAQSTRIITQQLARRGMGGLRSGVEMRPVVLYNPSLKSVNFMIPSIIGLIMSFQTILLTAFAVTREREQGTLEQIIVTPIRTWEFMLGKILPYTVTSTVGAF
;
A
#
# COMPACT_ATOMS: atom_id res chain seq x y z
N MET A 1 -16.00 -14.11 5.72
CA MET A 1 -14.70 -13.43 5.62
C MET A 1 -14.29 -12.67 6.89
N GLN A 2 -15.19 -12.41 7.82
CA GLN A 2 -14.90 -11.67 9.06
C GLN A 2 -13.89 -12.34 10.03
N ASN A 3 -13.37 -13.51 9.71
CA ASN A 3 -12.51 -14.28 10.61
C ASN A 3 -11.27 -14.88 9.92
N SER A 4 -10.75 -14.28 8.86
CA SER A 4 -9.45 -14.67 8.31
C SER A 4 -8.39 -13.75 8.90
N SER A 5 -7.31 -14.31 9.44
CA SER A 5 -6.17 -13.56 9.98
C SER A 5 -5.43 -12.68 8.94
N TYR A 6 -5.88 -12.69 7.68
CA TYR A 6 -5.25 -12.01 6.57
C TYR A 6 -5.91 -10.69 6.17
N PHE A 7 -7.22 -10.53 6.43
CA PHE A 7 -7.97 -9.34 6.03
C PHE A 7 -8.85 -8.87 7.17
N ASP A 8 -8.77 -7.56 7.45
CA ASP A 8 -9.71 -6.85 8.32
C ASP A 8 -10.68 -6.05 7.46
N VAL A 9 -11.97 -6.23 7.70
CA VAL A 9 -13.02 -5.55 6.92
C VAL A 9 -13.27 -4.18 7.54
N VAL A 10 -12.77 -3.15 6.85
CA VAL A 10 -12.90 -1.75 7.30
C VAL A 10 -14.29 -1.20 7.02
N GLN A 11 -14.82 -1.43 5.81
CA GLN A 11 -16.16 -0.95 5.41
C GLN A 11 -16.76 -1.76 4.27
N TYR A 12 -18.07 -1.62 4.10
CA TYR A 12 -18.81 -2.14 2.95
C TYR A 12 -19.24 -0.98 2.06
N VAL A 13 -18.96 -1.09 0.77
CA VAL A 13 -19.32 -0.08 -0.24
C VAL A 13 -20.19 -0.73 -1.32
N HIS A 14 -21.11 0.05 -1.91
CA HIS A 14 -22.06 -0.47 -2.88
C HIS A 14 -21.82 0.05 -4.30
N THR A 15 -20.90 1.00 -4.47
CA THR A 15 -20.56 1.59 -5.78
C THR A 15 -19.09 1.44 -6.08
N GLN A 16 -18.76 1.34 -7.36
CA GLN A 16 -17.37 1.23 -7.81
C GLN A 16 -16.58 2.50 -7.50
N ASP A 17 -17.20 3.67 -7.61
CA ASP A 17 -16.57 4.95 -7.29
C ASP A 17 -16.21 5.05 -5.81
N ALA A 18 -17.09 4.57 -4.91
CA ALA A 18 -16.79 4.54 -3.49
C ALA A 18 -15.65 3.56 -3.15
N MET A 19 -15.56 2.44 -3.88
CA MET A 19 -14.46 1.49 -3.75
C MET A 19 -13.13 2.12 -4.18
N THR A 20 -13.10 2.77 -5.34
CA THR A 20 -11.89 3.46 -5.83
C THR A 20 -11.49 4.59 -4.89
N SER A 21 -12.43 5.40 -4.42
CA SER A 21 -12.17 6.49 -3.47
C SER A 21 -11.61 5.99 -2.13
N ALA A 22 -12.03 4.80 -1.66
CA ALA A 22 -11.49 4.22 -0.44
C ALA A 22 -10.03 3.75 -0.61
N ILE A 23 -9.67 3.27 -1.80
CA ILE A 23 -8.29 2.90 -2.14
C ILE A 23 -7.44 4.16 -2.33
N ASP A 24 -7.90 5.13 -3.12
CA ASP A 24 -7.20 6.39 -3.39
C ASP A 24 -6.95 7.20 -2.10
N GLY A 25 -7.95 7.22 -1.22
CA GLY A 25 -7.85 7.86 0.09
C GLY A 25 -7.03 7.07 1.13
N GLY A 26 -6.50 5.89 0.77
CA GLY A 26 -5.68 5.06 1.65
C GLY A 26 -6.44 4.42 2.81
N THR A 27 -7.77 4.51 2.84
CA THR A 27 -8.63 3.91 3.87
C THR A 27 -8.64 2.38 3.75
N ALA A 28 -8.56 1.87 2.53
CA ALA A 28 -8.43 0.45 2.24
C ALA A 28 -7.26 0.20 1.27
N LYS A 29 -6.50 -0.86 1.49
CA LYS A 29 -5.44 -1.30 0.57
C LYS A 29 -5.92 -2.33 -0.43
N VAL A 30 -7.04 -2.96 -0.13
CA VAL A 30 -7.64 -4.03 -0.92
C VAL A 30 -9.16 -3.88 -0.90
N ALA A 31 -9.79 -4.07 -2.04
CA ALA A 31 -11.23 -4.16 -2.15
C ALA A 31 -11.65 -5.42 -2.89
N ILE A 32 -12.75 -6.02 -2.49
CA ILE A 32 -13.31 -7.20 -3.15
C ILE A 32 -14.66 -6.81 -3.75
N HIS A 33 -14.74 -6.91 -5.06
CA HIS A 33 -16.01 -6.74 -5.79
C HIS A 33 -16.61 -8.10 -6.08
N ILE A 34 -17.82 -8.32 -5.58
CA ILE A 34 -18.61 -9.54 -5.80
C ILE A 34 -19.78 -9.19 -6.70
N PRO A 35 -19.80 -9.66 -7.96
CA PRO A 35 -20.88 -9.35 -8.87
C PRO A 35 -22.22 -9.97 -8.41
N PRO A 36 -23.37 -9.40 -8.82
CA PRO A 36 -24.69 -9.87 -8.39
C PRO A 36 -25.02 -11.31 -8.80
N ASP A 37 -24.44 -11.78 -9.90
CA ASP A 37 -24.61 -13.12 -10.44
C ASP A 37 -23.74 -14.20 -9.78
N PHE A 38 -22.79 -13.81 -8.91
CA PHE A 38 -21.88 -14.71 -8.22
C PHE A 38 -22.61 -15.88 -7.52
N GLY A 39 -23.67 -15.54 -6.76
CA GLY A 39 -24.45 -16.56 -6.04
C GLY A 39 -25.19 -17.50 -6.97
N THR A 40 -25.77 -16.97 -8.04
CA THR A 40 -26.49 -17.79 -9.02
C THR A 40 -25.58 -18.70 -9.84
N ALA A 41 -24.37 -18.24 -10.19
CA ALA A 41 -23.34 -19.07 -10.83
C ALA A 41 -22.95 -20.26 -9.95
N ILE A 42 -22.67 -20.01 -8.67
CA ILE A 42 -22.36 -21.08 -7.70
C ILE A 42 -23.52 -22.07 -7.58
N LEU A 43 -24.76 -21.61 -7.50
CA LEU A 43 -25.94 -22.49 -7.40
C LEU A 43 -26.16 -23.35 -8.65
N ARG A 44 -25.79 -22.86 -9.83
CA ARG A 44 -25.83 -23.60 -11.10
C ARG A 44 -24.71 -24.62 -11.24
N GLY A 45 -23.71 -24.59 -10.34
CA GLY A 45 -22.50 -25.44 -10.44
C GLY A 45 -21.45 -24.82 -11.36
N GLU A 46 -21.58 -23.55 -11.70
CA GLU A 46 -20.62 -22.77 -12.47
C GLU A 46 -19.56 -22.14 -11.53
N GLN A 47 -18.49 -21.60 -12.12
CA GLN A 47 -17.45 -20.91 -11.37
C GLN A 47 -17.90 -19.48 -11.02
N GLY A 48 -17.95 -19.16 -9.73
CA GLY A 48 -18.22 -17.82 -9.27
C GLY A 48 -16.97 -16.94 -9.40
N GLN A 49 -17.08 -15.82 -10.13
CA GLN A 49 -15.96 -14.89 -10.31
C GLN A 49 -16.10 -13.73 -9.33
N ALA A 50 -15.03 -13.44 -8.59
CA ALA A 50 -14.92 -12.25 -7.77
C ALA A 50 -13.66 -11.46 -8.17
N GLN A 51 -13.76 -10.16 -8.21
CA GLN A 51 -12.64 -9.28 -8.55
C GLN A 51 -11.98 -8.78 -7.28
N LEU A 52 -10.66 -8.90 -7.21
CA LEU A 52 -9.83 -8.34 -6.15
C LEU A 52 -9.14 -7.10 -6.71
N VAL A 53 -9.45 -5.93 -6.17
CA VAL A 53 -8.77 -4.68 -6.51
C VAL A 53 -7.75 -4.38 -5.43
N VAL A 54 -6.51 -4.17 -5.82
CA VAL A 54 -5.37 -4.00 -4.91
C VAL A 54 -4.63 -2.71 -5.25
N ASP A 55 -4.27 -1.96 -4.22
CA ASP A 55 -3.34 -0.82 -4.33
C ASP A 55 -1.93 -1.34 -4.65
N GLY A 56 -1.48 -1.11 -5.88
CA GLY A 56 -0.17 -1.54 -6.37
C GLY A 56 0.96 -0.55 -6.11
N SER A 57 0.73 0.53 -5.36
CA SER A 57 1.74 1.52 -5.01
C SER A 57 2.92 0.89 -4.26
N ASP A 58 2.63 -0.10 -3.40
CA ASP A 58 3.62 -0.95 -2.76
C ASP A 58 3.51 -2.39 -3.31
N PRO A 59 4.46 -2.83 -4.15
CA PRO A 59 4.44 -4.16 -4.76
C PRO A 59 4.48 -5.32 -3.76
N ASN A 60 5.11 -5.14 -2.60
CA ASN A 60 5.20 -6.18 -1.59
C ASN A 60 3.83 -6.43 -0.94
N ASN A 61 3.14 -5.35 -0.56
CA ASN A 61 1.80 -5.42 -0.01
C ASN A 61 0.81 -5.96 -1.04
N ALA A 62 0.90 -5.52 -2.30
CA ALA A 62 0.04 -5.98 -3.38
C ALA A 62 0.22 -7.47 -3.68
N SER A 63 1.46 -7.95 -3.71
CA SER A 63 1.78 -9.37 -3.91
C SER A 63 1.26 -10.23 -2.75
N THR A 64 1.48 -9.80 -1.51
CA THR A 64 1.01 -10.48 -0.31
C THR A 64 -0.52 -10.56 -0.28
N ALA A 65 -1.20 -9.45 -0.58
CA ALA A 65 -2.66 -9.39 -0.63
C ALA A 65 -3.23 -10.31 -1.71
N SER A 66 -2.62 -10.31 -2.90
CA SER A 66 -3.05 -11.17 -4.01
C SER A 66 -2.88 -12.66 -3.67
N PHE A 67 -1.76 -13.02 -3.05
CA PHE A 67 -1.51 -14.38 -2.57
C PHE A 67 -2.52 -14.81 -1.49
N ALA A 68 -2.73 -13.96 -0.48
CA ALA A 68 -3.69 -14.23 0.59
C ALA A 68 -5.12 -14.39 0.05
N ALA A 69 -5.53 -13.54 -0.90
CA ALA A 69 -6.84 -13.66 -1.54
C ALA A 69 -6.98 -14.97 -2.33
N GLY A 70 -5.93 -15.41 -3.02
CA GLY A 70 -5.88 -16.70 -3.70
C GLY A 70 -6.07 -17.88 -2.73
N MET A 71 -5.40 -17.83 -1.58
CA MET A 71 -5.54 -18.86 -0.53
C MET A 71 -6.98 -18.90 0.04
N VAL A 72 -7.58 -17.74 0.30
CA VAL A 72 -8.97 -17.65 0.76
C VAL A 72 -9.94 -18.19 -0.29
N ALA A 73 -9.75 -17.82 -1.57
CA ALA A 73 -10.57 -18.31 -2.67
C ALA A 73 -10.47 -19.83 -2.81
N GLN A 74 -9.28 -20.40 -2.73
CA GLN A 74 -9.04 -21.83 -2.78
C GLN A 74 -9.73 -22.57 -1.62
N ALA A 75 -9.61 -22.05 -0.40
CA ALA A 75 -10.25 -22.63 0.78
C ALA A 75 -11.79 -22.62 0.65
N GLN A 76 -12.36 -21.51 0.14
CA GLN A 76 -13.81 -21.41 -0.10
C GLN A 76 -14.25 -22.32 -1.24
N SER A 77 -13.47 -22.43 -2.32
CA SER A 77 -13.74 -23.35 -3.43
C SER A 77 -13.84 -24.79 -2.93
N THR A 78 -12.89 -25.24 -2.13
CA THR A 78 -12.90 -26.58 -1.54
C THR A 78 -14.14 -26.82 -0.69
N ARG A 79 -14.54 -25.85 0.14
CA ARG A 79 -15.77 -25.94 0.94
C ARG A 79 -17.02 -26.06 0.08
N ILE A 80 -17.16 -25.22 -0.94
CA ILE A 80 -18.29 -25.24 -1.87
C ILE A 80 -18.37 -26.57 -2.60
N ILE A 81 -17.26 -27.06 -3.15
CA ILE A 81 -17.17 -28.34 -3.84
C ILE A 81 -17.59 -29.49 -2.90
N THR A 82 -17.04 -29.53 -1.69
CA THR A 82 -17.38 -30.57 -0.70
C THR A 82 -18.86 -30.54 -0.33
N GLN A 83 -19.45 -29.36 -0.13
CA GLN A 83 -20.88 -29.22 0.16
C GLN A 83 -21.78 -29.64 -1.00
N GLN A 84 -21.38 -29.35 -2.24
CA GLN A 84 -22.13 -29.75 -3.44
C GLN A 84 -22.07 -31.23 -3.69
N LEU A 85 -20.89 -31.86 -3.49
CA LEU A 85 -20.73 -33.32 -3.53
C LEU A 85 -21.66 -33.99 -2.53
N ALA A 86 -21.74 -33.49 -1.31
CA ALA A 86 -22.59 -34.02 -0.27
C ALA A 86 -24.09 -33.90 -0.59
N ARG A 87 -24.51 -32.89 -1.35
CA ARG A 87 -25.91 -32.61 -1.69
C ARG A 87 -26.41 -33.26 -3.00
N ARG A 88 -25.56 -33.36 -4.03
CA ARG A 88 -25.95 -33.70 -5.42
C ARG A 88 -25.27 -34.94 -6.00
N GLY A 89 -24.32 -35.56 -5.30
CA GLY A 89 -23.52 -36.65 -5.87
C GLY A 89 -22.51 -36.14 -6.94
N MET A 90 -21.82 -37.09 -7.62
CA MET A 90 -20.65 -36.82 -8.51
C MET A 90 -21.01 -36.21 -9.89
N GLY A 91 -21.94 -35.31 -10.00
CA GLY A 91 -22.33 -34.68 -11.26
C GLY A 91 -21.69 -33.28 -11.48
N GLY A 92 -20.68 -33.20 -12.33
CA GLY A 92 -20.26 -31.96 -13.00
C GLY A 92 -19.59 -30.91 -12.13
N LEU A 93 -18.44 -31.22 -11.56
CA LEU A 93 -17.68 -30.31 -10.68
C LEU A 93 -16.83 -29.31 -11.47
N ARG A 94 -17.41 -28.20 -11.87
CA ARG A 94 -16.69 -26.98 -12.27
C ARG A 94 -16.94 -25.83 -11.29
N SER A 95 -17.52 -26.13 -10.15
CA SER A 95 -17.91 -25.14 -9.15
C SER A 95 -16.71 -24.74 -8.30
N GLY A 96 -16.46 -23.46 -8.19
CA GLY A 96 -15.39 -22.91 -7.38
C GLY A 96 -15.44 -21.38 -7.39
N VAL A 97 -14.62 -20.76 -6.57
CA VAL A 97 -14.43 -19.31 -6.56
C VAL A 97 -13.16 -18.98 -7.32
N GLU A 98 -13.28 -18.22 -8.40
CA GLU A 98 -12.15 -17.61 -9.11
C GLU A 98 -11.96 -16.17 -8.62
N MET A 99 -10.80 -15.90 -8.04
CA MET A 99 -10.42 -14.54 -7.68
C MET A 99 -9.56 -13.95 -8.78
N ARG A 100 -10.01 -12.83 -9.36
CA ARG A 100 -9.28 -12.12 -10.41
C ARG A 100 -8.63 -10.86 -9.82
N PRO A 101 -7.31 -10.86 -9.59
CA PRO A 101 -6.62 -9.69 -9.09
C PRO A 101 -6.53 -8.62 -10.18
N VAL A 102 -6.90 -7.39 -9.84
CA VAL A 102 -6.66 -6.18 -10.61
C VAL A 102 -5.82 -5.24 -9.76
N VAL A 103 -4.60 -5.00 -10.19
CA VAL A 103 -3.65 -4.14 -9.48
C VAL A 103 -3.73 -2.74 -10.07
N LEU A 104 -4.09 -1.76 -9.24
CA LEU A 104 -4.11 -0.35 -9.62
C LEU A 104 -2.70 0.26 -9.52
N TYR A 105 -2.43 1.31 -10.28
CA TYR A 105 -1.21 2.13 -10.34
C TYR A 105 0.05 1.40 -10.83
N ASN A 106 0.27 0.14 -10.51
CA ASN A 106 1.44 -0.63 -10.93
C ASN A 106 1.03 -2.07 -11.33
N PRO A 107 0.32 -2.24 -12.46
CA PRO A 107 -0.20 -3.55 -12.88
C PRO A 107 0.88 -4.64 -13.03
N SER A 108 2.11 -4.23 -13.34
CA SER A 108 3.26 -5.15 -13.51
C SER A 108 3.97 -5.47 -12.20
N LEU A 109 3.54 -4.88 -11.06
CA LEU A 109 4.16 -5.00 -9.74
C LEU A 109 5.68 -4.78 -9.76
N LYS A 110 6.14 -3.82 -10.60
CA LYS A 110 7.56 -3.51 -10.72
C LYS A 110 8.05 -2.82 -9.46
N SER A 111 8.90 -3.48 -8.71
CA SER A 111 9.52 -2.93 -7.48
C SER A 111 10.29 -1.63 -7.73
N VAL A 112 10.81 -1.43 -8.94
CA VAL A 112 11.52 -0.22 -9.36
C VAL A 112 10.69 1.05 -9.16
N ASN A 113 9.39 1.01 -9.45
CA ASN A 113 8.49 2.16 -9.30
C ASN A 113 8.34 2.61 -7.84
N PHE A 114 8.54 1.70 -6.90
CA PHE A 114 8.51 1.98 -5.46
C PHE A 114 9.92 2.27 -4.91
N MET A 115 10.93 1.50 -5.33
CA MET A 115 12.29 1.60 -4.80
C MET A 115 13.00 2.89 -5.19
N ILE A 116 12.85 3.37 -6.43
CA ILE A 116 13.55 4.58 -6.89
C ILE A 116 13.16 5.80 -6.06
N PRO A 117 11.87 6.17 -5.88
CA PRO A 117 11.51 7.30 -5.04
C PRO A 117 11.96 7.15 -3.59
N SER A 118 11.90 5.92 -3.05
CA SER A 118 12.30 5.63 -1.68
C SER A 118 13.81 5.83 -1.48
N ILE A 119 14.64 5.38 -2.43
CA ILE A 119 16.09 5.54 -2.37
C ILE A 119 16.47 7.02 -2.51
N ILE A 120 15.83 7.75 -3.42
CA ILE A 120 16.05 9.19 -3.57
C ILE A 120 15.75 9.92 -2.27
N GLY A 121 14.59 9.63 -1.65
CA GLY A 121 14.21 10.21 -0.35
C GLY A 121 15.20 9.88 0.76
N LEU A 122 15.73 8.66 0.78
CA LEU A 122 16.74 8.23 1.74
C LEU A 122 18.05 9.01 1.55
N ILE A 123 18.55 9.09 0.32
CA ILE A 123 19.79 9.83 -0.01
C ILE A 123 19.65 11.31 0.37
N MET A 124 18.53 11.95 0.01
CA MET A 124 18.25 13.34 0.37
C MET A 124 18.24 13.55 1.89
N SER A 125 17.65 12.63 2.63
CA SER A 125 17.61 12.68 4.10
C SER A 125 19.01 12.60 4.69
N PHE A 126 19.83 11.63 4.24
CA PHE A 126 21.21 11.48 4.68
C PHE A 126 22.05 12.73 4.37
N GLN A 127 21.93 13.25 3.15
CA GLN A 127 22.68 14.45 2.72
C GLN A 127 22.30 15.67 3.56
N THR A 128 21.01 15.86 3.84
CA THR A 128 20.53 16.98 4.66
C THR A 128 21.07 16.86 6.09
N ILE A 129 21.05 15.66 6.69
CA ILE A 129 21.57 15.42 8.04
C ILE A 129 23.07 15.73 8.10
N LEU A 130 23.85 15.21 7.15
CA LEU A 130 25.30 15.43 7.11
C LEU A 130 25.66 16.91 6.94
N LEU A 131 25.04 17.59 5.98
CA LEU A 131 25.30 19.02 5.73
C LEU A 131 24.92 19.87 6.96
N THR A 132 23.79 19.55 7.62
CA THR A 132 23.37 20.25 8.83
C THR A 132 24.35 20.00 9.99
N ALA A 133 24.81 18.75 10.18
CA ALA A 133 25.77 18.40 11.21
C ALA A 133 27.10 19.15 11.00
N PHE A 134 27.64 19.13 9.77
CA PHE A 134 28.87 19.85 9.44
C PHE A 134 28.73 21.36 9.66
N ALA A 135 27.59 21.94 9.27
CA ALA A 135 27.35 23.37 9.47
C ALA A 135 27.35 23.76 10.96
N VAL A 136 26.66 22.97 11.80
CA VAL A 136 26.61 23.21 13.25
C VAL A 136 27.99 23.03 13.89
N THR A 137 28.75 22.00 13.49
CA THR A 137 30.11 21.77 14.00
C THR A 137 31.02 22.92 13.63
N ARG A 138 31.01 23.39 12.39
CA ARG A 138 31.80 24.51 11.91
C ARG A 138 31.51 25.81 12.66
N GLU A 139 30.24 26.10 12.93
CA GLU A 139 29.85 27.29 13.68
C GLU A 139 30.32 27.23 15.14
N ARG A 140 30.32 26.02 15.72
CA ARG A 140 30.86 25.80 17.06
C ARG A 140 32.37 26.07 17.09
N GLU A 141 33.11 25.55 16.11
CA GLU A 141 34.56 25.73 16.00
C GLU A 141 34.94 27.20 15.74
N GLN A 142 34.13 27.95 15.00
CA GLN A 142 34.33 29.36 14.70
C GLN A 142 33.85 30.31 15.81
N GLY A 143 33.24 29.77 16.89
CA GLY A 143 32.71 30.60 18.00
C GLY A 143 31.48 31.44 17.65
N THR A 144 30.92 31.26 16.45
CA THR A 144 29.75 32.03 16.00
C THR A 144 28.45 31.54 16.67
N LEU A 145 28.45 30.32 17.21
CA LEU A 145 27.30 29.77 17.93
C LEU A 145 26.99 30.62 19.21
N GLU A 146 28.01 31.08 19.92
CA GLU A 146 27.84 31.93 21.11
C GLU A 146 27.18 33.28 20.77
N GLN A 147 27.51 33.85 19.62
CA GLN A 147 26.91 35.10 19.14
C GLN A 147 25.43 34.93 18.79
N ILE A 148 25.07 33.76 18.25
CA ILE A 148 23.68 33.44 17.90
C ILE A 148 22.83 33.25 19.16
N ILE A 149 23.38 32.61 20.21
CA ILE A 149 22.66 32.36 21.47
C ILE A 149 22.31 33.68 22.19
N VAL A 150 23.13 34.69 22.06
CA VAL A 150 22.89 36.02 22.66
C VAL A 150 21.86 36.84 21.88
N THR A 151 21.56 36.47 20.64
CA THR A 151 20.57 37.13 19.80
C THR A 151 19.16 36.70 20.17
N PRO A 152 18.16 37.58 20.23
CA PRO A 152 16.78 37.23 20.60
C PRO A 152 16.03 36.51 19.47
N ILE A 153 16.62 35.43 18.92
CA ILE A 153 16.05 34.57 17.88
C ILE A 153 15.39 33.37 18.56
N ARG A 154 14.21 33.02 18.12
CA ARG A 154 13.53 31.81 18.62
C ARG A 154 14.21 30.56 18.05
N THR A 155 14.34 29.51 18.85
CA THR A 155 15.02 28.24 18.48
C THR A 155 14.50 27.66 17.16
N TRP A 156 13.21 27.76 16.91
CA TRP A 156 12.62 27.23 15.67
C TRP A 156 12.99 28.06 14.42
N GLU A 157 13.16 29.42 14.55
CA GLU A 157 13.58 30.28 13.46
C GLU A 157 15.02 29.97 13.04
N PHE A 158 15.89 29.74 14.04
CA PHE A 158 17.25 29.28 13.79
C PHE A 158 17.32 27.93 13.11
N MET A 159 16.52 26.95 13.58
CA MET A 159 16.42 25.62 12.97
C MET A 159 15.92 25.68 11.53
N LEU A 160 14.85 26.42 11.26
CA LEU A 160 14.33 26.58 9.91
C LEU A 160 15.31 27.28 8.97
N GLY A 161 15.97 28.35 9.44
CA GLY A 161 16.97 29.07 8.66
C GLY A 161 18.15 28.21 8.22
N LYS A 162 18.45 27.12 8.97
CA LYS A 162 19.50 26.16 8.58
C LYS A 162 18.98 25.03 7.71
N ILE A 163 17.89 24.41 8.10
CA ILE A 163 17.38 23.23 7.40
C ILE A 163 16.94 23.60 5.97
N LEU A 164 16.30 24.75 5.80
CA LEU A 164 15.70 25.18 4.53
C LEU A 164 16.72 25.25 3.37
N PRO A 165 17.85 25.99 3.49
CA PRO A 165 18.84 26.05 2.41
C PRO A 165 19.49 24.69 2.13
N TYR A 166 19.72 23.85 3.15
CA TYR A 166 20.30 22.51 2.94
C TYR A 166 19.32 21.55 2.27
N THR A 167 18.03 21.64 2.59
CA THR A 167 17.00 20.88 1.90
C THR A 167 16.91 21.26 0.41
N VAL A 168 16.94 22.57 0.12
CA VAL A 168 16.95 23.05 -1.28
C VAL A 168 18.19 22.53 -2.02
N THR A 169 19.38 22.66 -1.42
CA THR A 169 20.63 22.19 -2.04
C THR A 169 20.63 20.69 -2.26
N SER A 170 20.11 19.91 -1.29
CA SER A 170 19.99 18.45 -1.43
C SER A 170 19.02 18.07 -2.52
N THR A 171 17.92 18.81 -2.67
CA THR A 171 16.93 18.57 -3.74
C THR A 171 17.53 18.84 -5.11
N VAL A 172 18.25 19.96 -5.26
CA VAL A 172 18.93 20.28 -6.54
C VAL A 172 20.04 19.29 -6.87
N GLY A 173 20.75 18.78 -5.87
CA GLY A 173 21.82 17.79 -6.07
C GLY A 173 21.33 16.36 -6.32
N ALA A 174 20.03 16.08 -6.11
CA ALA A 174 19.43 14.77 -6.38
C ALA A 174 18.89 14.61 -7.81
N PHE A 175 18.85 15.69 -8.58
CA PHE A 175 18.46 15.74 -9.99
C PHE A 175 19.66 16.10 -10.87
#